data_705b21096cc750068999d87258857ef4
#
_entry.id   705b21096cc750068999d87258857ef4
#
_cell.length_a   1.000
_cell.length_b   1.000
_cell.length_c   1.000
_cell.angle_alpha   90.00
_cell.angle_beta   90.00
_cell.angle_gamma   90.00
#
_symmetry.space_group_name_H-M   'P 1'
#
loop_
_entity.id
_entity.type
_entity.pdbx_description
1 polymer ?
#
loop_
_entity_poly.entity_id
_entity_poly.type
_entity_poly.pdbx_seq_one_letter_code
_entity_poly.pdbx_strand_id
1 'polypeptide(L)'
;MPNSLEISLSPILNLARMQHFRGCLVLSGSQAWCFQQALSAIALIIDNSAVTDDSSHKVFTYSSQICWVGDSVPESDKIHAIPSHAVTQLLGSDTDCLVIDAWSGLAPDMLGMASGTLRGGALLLLLTPPLDEWSSYNDPDYQRYSALRPDPYSMSGHFLQRTASLLASAERDSLAANKPWL
;
A
#
# COMPACT_ATOMS: atom_id res chain seq x y z
N MET A 1 0.59 24.66 7.33
CA MET A 1 0.27 23.79 8.48
C MET A 1 0.48 22.36 8.03
N PRO A 2 1.21 21.52 8.77
CA PRO A 2 1.38 20.11 8.39
C PRO A 2 0.01 19.44 8.29
N ASN A 3 -0.16 18.59 7.28
CA ASN A 3 -1.38 17.81 7.07
C ASN A 3 -1.53 16.78 8.21
N SER A 4 -2.75 16.43 8.60
CA SER A 4 -3.05 15.42 9.63
C SER A 4 -2.30 14.08 9.36
N LEU A 5 -2.20 13.68 8.09
CA LEU A 5 -1.44 12.50 7.66
C LEU A 5 0.07 12.64 7.96
N GLU A 6 0.64 13.83 7.74
CA GLU A 6 2.06 14.11 7.96
C GLU A 6 2.44 14.00 9.44
N ILE A 7 1.60 14.54 10.32
CA ILE A 7 1.81 14.46 11.77
C ILE A 7 1.80 13.01 12.26
N SER A 8 0.93 12.18 11.68
CA SER A 8 0.76 10.78 12.10
C SER A 8 1.79 9.84 11.47
N LEU A 9 2.17 10.07 10.20
CA LEU A 9 3.00 9.13 9.43
C LEU A 9 4.50 9.30 9.69
N SER A 10 4.99 10.54 9.87
CA SER A 10 6.43 10.79 10.02
C SER A 10 7.08 10.05 11.18
N PRO A 11 6.49 10.00 12.40
CA PRO A 11 7.07 9.22 13.51
C PRO A 11 7.13 7.71 13.20
N ILE A 12 6.13 7.19 12.49
CA ILE A 12 6.03 5.76 12.13
C ILE A 12 7.12 5.41 11.12
N LEU A 13 7.32 6.22 10.09
CA LEU A 13 8.37 6.03 9.10
C LEU A 13 9.77 6.04 9.74
N ASN A 14 10.01 6.97 10.67
CA ASN A 14 11.28 7.02 11.38
C ASN A 14 11.51 5.77 12.23
N LEU A 15 10.50 5.34 12.98
CA LEU A 15 10.58 4.13 13.80
C LEU A 15 10.77 2.88 12.93
N ALA A 16 10.05 2.77 11.82
CA ALA A 16 10.17 1.66 10.87
C ALA A 16 11.60 1.55 10.33
N ARG A 17 12.21 2.68 9.96
CA ARG A 17 13.60 2.73 9.48
C ARG A 17 14.61 2.35 10.56
N MET A 18 14.45 2.88 11.77
CA MET A 18 15.35 2.59 12.88
C MET A 18 15.33 1.12 13.30
N GLN A 19 14.17 0.49 13.24
CA GLN A 19 13.96 -0.88 13.71
C GLN A 19 13.86 -1.90 12.55
N HIS A 20 13.98 -1.46 11.30
CA HIS A 20 13.92 -2.29 10.10
C HIS A 20 12.63 -3.11 9.97
N PHE A 21 11.51 -2.65 10.54
CA PHE A 21 10.23 -3.30 10.28
C PHE A 21 9.52 -2.73 9.04
N ARG A 22 8.58 -3.49 8.50
CA ARG A 22 7.74 -3.06 7.39
C ARG A 22 6.43 -2.53 7.93
N GLY A 23 6.05 -1.30 7.50
CA GLY A 23 4.77 -0.71 7.86
C GLY A 23 3.69 -1.04 6.84
N CYS A 24 2.43 -1.04 7.28
CA CYS A 24 1.27 -1.07 6.40
C CYS A 24 0.31 0.05 6.78
N LEU A 25 -0.03 0.91 5.82
CA LEU A 25 -1.05 1.93 5.97
C LEU A 25 -2.21 1.61 5.04
N VAL A 26 -3.40 1.45 5.61
CA VAL A 26 -4.63 1.22 4.86
C VAL A 26 -5.35 2.54 4.66
N LEU A 27 -5.63 2.88 3.41
CA LEU A 27 -6.39 4.06 3.01
C LEU A 27 -7.73 3.57 2.44
N SER A 28 -8.77 3.62 3.26
CA SER A 28 -10.10 3.12 2.93
C SER A 28 -11.07 4.27 2.72
N GLY A 29 -11.71 4.34 1.54
CA GLY A 29 -12.61 5.44 1.21
C GLY A 29 -12.89 5.54 -0.29
N SER A 30 -13.23 6.73 -0.80
CA SER A 30 -13.38 6.91 -2.25
C SER A 30 -12.02 6.82 -2.95
N GLN A 31 -12.00 6.31 -4.18
CA GLN A 31 -10.77 6.15 -4.96
C GLN A 31 -9.96 7.44 -5.06
N ALA A 32 -10.63 8.55 -5.38
CA ALA A 32 -9.98 9.85 -5.51
C ALA A 32 -9.32 10.31 -4.20
N TRP A 33 -9.98 10.10 -3.07
CA TRP A 33 -9.42 10.41 -1.76
C TRP A 33 -8.22 9.51 -1.43
N CYS A 34 -8.33 8.20 -1.67
CA CYS A 34 -7.24 7.25 -1.46
C CYS A 34 -6.00 7.64 -2.27
N PHE A 35 -6.18 7.99 -3.54
CA PHE A 35 -5.10 8.44 -4.42
C PHE A 35 -4.42 9.71 -3.92
N GLN A 36 -5.21 10.70 -3.52
CA GLN A 36 -4.68 11.94 -2.95
C GLN A 36 -3.86 11.69 -1.68
N GLN A 37 -4.36 10.85 -0.77
CA GLN A 37 -3.65 10.51 0.46
C GLN A 37 -2.37 9.71 0.17
N ALA A 38 -2.42 8.77 -0.78
CA ALA A 38 -1.25 7.99 -1.19
C ALA A 38 -0.15 8.90 -1.77
N LEU A 39 -0.50 9.83 -2.65
CA LEU A 39 0.47 10.81 -3.19
C LEU A 39 1.07 11.69 -2.09
N SER A 40 0.27 12.11 -1.11
CA SER A 40 0.77 12.86 0.04
C SER A 40 1.75 12.03 0.88
N ALA A 41 1.45 10.75 1.11
CA ALA A 41 2.34 9.84 1.83
C ALA A 41 3.65 9.59 1.06
N ILE A 42 3.57 9.41 -0.25
CA ILE A 42 4.74 9.27 -1.14
C ILE A 42 5.65 10.49 -1.06
N ALA A 43 5.08 11.70 -1.12
CA ALA A 43 5.86 12.93 -0.99
C ALA A 43 6.64 12.97 0.32
N LEU A 44 6.00 12.61 1.45
CA LEU A 44 6.66 12.53 2.75
C LEU A 44 7.79 11.49 2.78
N ILE A 45 7.61 10.36 2.12
CA ILE A 45 8.64 9.30 2.04
C ILE A 45 9.85 9.79 1.28
N ILE A 46 9.64 10.50 0.17
CA ILE A 46 10.71 11.08 -0.66
C ILE A 46 11.46 12.16 0.13
N ASP A 47 10.76 13.09 0.77
CA ASP A 47 11.36 14.19 1.52
C ASP A 47 12.18 13.66 2.72
N ASN A 48 11.69 12.65 3.42
CA ASN A 48 12.41 12.01 4.52
C ASN A 48 13.59 11.13 4.05
N SER A 49 13.67 10.76 2.78
CA SER A 49 14.80 10.01 2.23
C SER A 49 16.00 10.91 1.91
N ALA A 50 15.78 12.22 1.82
CA ALA A 50 16.81 13.22 1.57
C ALA A 50 17.59 13.66 2.85
N VAL A 51 17.22 13.17 4.03
CA VAL A 51 17.91 13.47 5.28
C VAL A 51 19.23 12.72 5.31
N THR A 52 20.31 13.45 5.09
CA THR A 52 21.70 13.01 5.07
C THR A 52 22.12 12.52 6.45
N ASP A 53 22.80 11.38 6.49
CA ASP A 53 23.63 10.98 7.63
C ASP A 53 24.81 11.97 7.75
N ASP A 54 24.81 12.76 8.82
CA ASP A 54 25.77 13.85 9.09
C ASP A 54 27.19 13.34 9.46
N SER A 55 27.46 12.05 9.36
CA SER A 55 28.70 11.45 9.87
C SER A 55 29.71 10.99 8.82
N SER A 56 29.43 11.13 7.52
CA SER A 56 30.42 10.80 6.49
C SER A 56 30.24 11.61 5.20
N HIS A 57 31.29 12.21 4.68
CA HIS A 57 31.36 13.04 3.48
C HIS A 57 30.96 12.37 2.15
N LYS A 58 30.03 11.41 2.13
CA LYS A 58 29.41 10.86 0.94
C LYS A 58 27.93 11.07 1.00
N VAL A 59 27.44 12.08 0.29
CA VAL A 59 26.03 12.26 -0.04
C VAL A 59 25.64 11.12 -0.99
N PHE A 60 25.17 10.01 -0.45
CA PHE A 60 24.44 9.03 -1.24
C PHE A 60 23.01 9.53 -1.36
N THR A 61 22.70 10.15 -2.48
CA THR A 61 21.30 10.43 -2.86
C THR A 61 20.63 9.10 -3.16
N TYR A 62 20.00 8.53 -2.16
CA TYR A 62 19.23 7.29 -2.34
C TYR A 62 17.95 7.65 -3.07
N SER A 63 17.79 7.21 -4.31
CA SER A 63 16.54 7.31 -5.02
C SER A 63 15.55 6.31 -4.43
N SER A 64 14.49 6.79 -3.75
CA SER A 64 13.46 5.92 -3.20
C SER A 64 12.77 5.14 -4.32
N GLN A 65 12.75 3.82 -4.20
CA GLN A 65 12.06 2.93 -5.13
C GLN A 65 10.58 2.87 -4.75
N ILE A 66 9.74 3.55 -5.53
CA ILE A 66 8.31 3.63 -5.30
C ILE A 66 7.61 2.85 -6.41
N CYS A 67 6.87 1.81 -6.05
CA CYS A 67 6.09 1.01 -6.96
C CYS A 67 4.60 1.18 -6.70
N TRP A 68 3.81 1.29 -7.76
CA TRP A 68 2.36 1.36 -7.69
C TRP A 68 1.77 0.22 -8.53
N VAL A 69 1.10 -0.71 -7.87
CA VAL A 69 0.41 -1.84 -8.50
C VAL A 69 -1.06 -1.49 -8.65
N GLY A 70 -1.52 -1.41 -9.89
CA GLY A 70 -2.90 -1.06 -10.24
C GLY A 70 -3.01 -0.65 -11.69
N ASP A 71 -4.24 -0.56 -12.19
CA ASP A 71 -4.50 -0.23 -13.59
C ASP A 71 -4.69 1.30 -13.79
N SER A 72 -4.90 2.03 -12.69
CA SER A 72 -4.97 3.50 -12.66
C SER A 72 -3.84 4.04 -11.82
N VAL A 73 -2.79 4.54 -12.45
CA VAL A 73 -1.61 5.07 -11.76
C VAL A 73 -1.47 6.56 -12.06
N PRO A 74 -1.25 7.42 -11.04
CA PRO A 74 -0.97 8.82 -11.26
C PRO A 74 0.31 9.01 -12.07
N GLU A 75 0.28 9.94 -13.04
CA GLU A 75 1.47 10.28 -13.82
C GLU A 75 2.56 10.90 -12.92
N SER A 76 3.70 10.24 -12.83
CA SER A 76 4.85 10.70 -12.07
C SER A 76 6.11 9.97 -12.52
N ASP A 77 7.19 10.69 -12.72
CA ASP A 77 8.53 10.15 -13.01
C ASP A 77 9.18 9.42 -11.82
N LYS A 78 8.61 9.59 -10.62
CA LYS A 78 9.07 8.99 -9.38
C LYS A 78 8.35 7.69 -9.01
N ILE A 79 7.28 7.35 -9.72
CA ILE A 79 6.45 6.17 -9.45
C ILE A 79 6.63 5.16 -10.57
N HIS A 80 7.09 3.97 -10.22
CA HIS A 80 7.11 2.84 -11.14
C HIS A 80 5.75 2.17 -11.18
N ALA A 81 5.01 2.39 -12.27
CA ALA A 81 3.67 1.85 -12.48
C ALA A 81 3.75 0.39 -12.94
N ILE A 82 2.99 -0.47 -12.28
CA ILE A 82 2.90 -1.90 -12.59
C ILE A 82 1.44 -2.31 -12.70
N PRO A 83 0.98 -2.74 -13.87
CA PRO A 83 -0.37 -3.27 -14.00
C PRO A 83 -0.60 -4.48 -13.07
N SER A 84 -1.82 -4.65 -12.57
CA SER A 84 -2.16 -5.72 -11.61
C SER A 84 -1.76 -7.11 -12.10
N HIS A 85 -1.89 -7.39 -13.41
CA HIS A 85 -1.52 -8.66 -14.02
C HIS A 85 0.00 -8.89 -14.18
N ALA A 86 0.81 -7.84 -14.03
CA ALA A 86 2.26 -7.86 -14.27
C ALA A 86 3.08 -7.81 -12.97
N VAL A 87 2.46 -8.04 -11.82
CA VAL A 87 3.10 -7.95 -10.49
C VAL A 87 4.33 -8.85 -10.33
N THR A 88 4.43 -9.93 -11.10
CA THR A 88 5.62 -10.81 -11.14
C THR A 88 6.90 -10.08 -11.54
N GLN A 89 6.80 -8.93 -12.22
CA GLN A 89 7.95 -8.09 -12.58
C GLN A 89 8.64 -7.47 -11.36
N LEU A 90 7.95 -7.40 -10.22
CA LEU A 90 8.52 -6.93 -8.95
C LEU A 90 9.43 -7.96 -8.27
N LEU A 91 9.29 -9.24 -8.60
CA LEU A 91 10.03 -10.29 -7.92
C LEU A 91 11.54 -10.09 -8.05
N GLY A 92 12.23 -10.07 -6.91
CA GLY A 92 13.67 -9.81 -6.84
C GLY A 92 14.08 -8.34 -6.82
N SER A 93 13.11 -7.41 -6.79
CA SER A 93 13.37 -5.98 -6.56
C SER A 93 13.23 -5.63 -5.08
N ASP A 94 13.85 -4.52 -4.68
CA ASP A 94 13.70 -3.91 -3.37
C ASP A 94 12.85 -2.64 -3.49
N THR A 95 11.81 -2.51 -2.66
CA THR A 95 10.87 -1.40 -2.71
C THR A 95 10.83 -0.64 -1.39
N ASP A 96 10.89 0.69 -1.43
CA ASP A 96 10.76 1.57 -0.25
C ASP A 96 9.33 1.91 0.07
N CYS A 97 8.52 2.07 -0.97
CA CYS A 97 7.10 2.30 -0.87
C CYS A 97 6.39 1.50 -1.95
N LEU A 98 5.50 0.64 -1.52
CA LEU A 98 4.63 -0.14 -2.39
C LEU A 98 3.20 0.33 -2.21
N VAL A 99 2.58 0.79 -3.29
CA VAL A 99 1.14 1.08 -3.33
C VAL A 99 0.43 -0.07 -4.01
N ILE A 100 -0.59 -0.61 -3.38
CA ILE A 100 -1.51 -1.58 -3.98
C ILE A 100 -2.88 -0.92 -4.09
N ASP A 101 -3.33 -0.73 -5.32
CA ASP A 101 -4.65 -0.19 -5.63
C ASP A 101 -5.67 -1.33 -5.73
N ALA A 102 -6.35 -1.61 -4.62
CA ALA A 102 -7.40 -2.62 -4.58
C ALA A 102 -8.70 -2.20 -5.31
N TRP A 103 -8.81 -0.96 -5.77
CA TRP A 103 -9.86 -0.55 -6.71
C TRP A 103 -9.68 -1.20 -8.09
N SER A 104 -8.43 -1.51 -8.46
CA SER A 104 -8.08 -2.26 -9.66
C SER A 104 -8.18 -3.78 -9.49
N GLY A 105 -8.63 -4.24 -8.31
CA GLY A 105 -8.73 -5.63 -7.93
C GLY A 105 -7.64 -6.07 -6.95
N LEU A 106 -7.99 -7.01 -6.06
CA LEU A 106 -7.05 -7.55 -5.08
C LEU A 106 -7.02 -9.08 -5.11
N ALA A 107 -5.96 -9.65 -5.66
CA ALA A 107 -5.69 -11.07 -5.62
C ALA A 107 -4.77 -11.44 -4.44
N PRO A 108 -5.01 -12.57 -3.73
CA PRO A 108 -4.14 -13.01 -2.64
C PRO A 108 -2.68 -13.23 -3.04
N ASP A 109 -2.47 -13.83 -4.22
CA ASP A 109 -1.14 -14.08 -4.77
C ASP A 109 -0.41 -12.78 -5.14
N MET A 110 -1.13 -11.79 -5.71
CA MET A 110 -0.59 -10.46 -5.97
C MET A 110 -0.11 -9.79 -4.68
N LEU A 111 -0.96 -9.79 -3.65
CA LEU A 111 -0.61 -9.22 -2.34
C LEU A 111 0.64 -9.91 -1.75
N GLY A 112 0.71 -11.24 -1.82
CA GLY A 112 1.85 -12.01 -1.33
C GLY A 112 3.14 -11.70 -2.09
N MET A 113 3.10 -11.69 -3.43
CA MET A 113 4.26 -11.39 -4.26
C MET A 113 4.77 -9.96 -4.05
N ALA A 114 3.86 -8.98 -4.12
CA ALA A 114 4.21 -7.58 -4.02
C ALA A 114 4.75 -7.21 -2.63
N SER A 115 4.11 -7.67 -1.54
CA SER A 115 4.56 -7.39 -0.18
C SER A 115 5.94 -7.98 0.14
N GLY A 116 6.32 -9.07 -0.54
CA GLY A 116 7.64 -9.68 -0.42
C GLY A 116 8.79 -8.80 -0.89
N THR A 117 8.53 -7.79 -1.72
CA THR A 117 9.54 -6.86 -2.25
C THR A 117 9.87 -5.70 -1.30
N LEU A 118 9.06 -5.50 -0.27
CA LEU A 118 9.30 -4.45 0.71
C LEU A 118 10.56 -4.73 1.52
N ARG A 119 11.47 -3.78 1.54
CA ARG A 119 12.66 -3.88 2.39
C ARG A 119 12.38 -3.47 3.84
N GLY A 120 13.32 -3.69 4.75
CA GLY A 120 13.21 -3.20 6.13
C GLY A 120 13.12 -1.67 6.17
N GLY A 121 12.16 -1.12 6.90
CA GLY A 121 11.86 0.32 6.94
C GLY A 121 10.93 0.82 5.84
N ALA A 122 10.47 -0.05 4.93
CA ALA A 122 9.56 0.30 3.85
C ALA A 122 8.09 0.35 4.29
N LEU A 123 7.25 1.00 3.48
CA LEU A 123 5.83 1.16 3.72
C LEU A 123 5.00 0.54 2.59
N LEU A 124 4.02 -0.27 2.97
CA LEU A 124 2.90 -0.67 2.12
C LEU A 124 1.75 0.32 2.29
N LEU A 125 1.28 0.89 1.19
CA LEU A 125 0.02 1.64 1.12
C LEU A 125 -1.03 0.76 0.45
N LEU A 126 -2.05 0.34 1.18
CA LEU A 126 -3.16 -0.44 0.64
C LEU A 126 -4.37 0.49 0.47
N LEU A 127 -4.74 0.75 -0.78
CA LEU A 127 -5.89 1.60 -1.14
C LEU A 127 -7.11 0.72 -1.34
N THR A 128 -8.18 0.96 -0.58
CA THR A 128 -9.37 0.10 -0.63
C THR A 128 -10.66 0.89 -0.77
N PRO A 129 -11.72 0.29 -1.34
CA PRO A 129 -13.08 0.72 -1.07
C PRO A 129 -13.35 0.82 0.44
N PRO A 130 -14.42 1.51 0.89
CA PRO A 130 -14.84 1.47 2.29
C PRO A 130 -14.90 0.03 2.79
N LEU A 131 -14.28 -0.26 3.95
CA LEU A 131 -14.09 -1.64 4.43
C LEU A 131 -15.41 -2.38 4.65
N ASP A 132 -16.46 -1.66 5.04
CA ASP A 132 -17.82 -2.18 5.23
C ASP A 132 -18.52 -2.52 3.92
N GLU A 133 -18.14 -1.87 2.82
CA GLU A 133 -18.69 -2.11 1.48
C GLU A 133 -17.82 -3.03 0.62
N TRP A 134 -16.56 -3.27 1.02
CA TRP A 134 -15.57 -3.94 0.18
C TRP A 134 -15.94 -5.38 -0.19
N SER A 135 -16.63 -6.09 0.70
CA SER A 135 -17.08 -7.45 0.42
C SER A 135 -18.13 -7.54 -0.70
N SER A 136 -18.87 -6.46 -0.93
CA SER A 136 -19.88 -6.34 -2.00
C SER A 136 -19.33 -5.64 -3.26
N TYR A 137 -18.09 -5.20 -3.22
CA TYR A 137 -17.43 -4.57 -4.36
C TYR A 137 -17.26 -5.58 -5.49
N ASN A 138 -17.63 -5.16 -6.71
CA ASN A 138 -17.40 -5.98 -7.91
C ASN A 138 -15.93 -5.91 -8.30
N ASP A 139 -15.13 -6.78 -7.69
CA ASP A 139 -13.68 -6.77 -7.85
C ASP A 139 -13.29 -7.14 -9.31
N PRO A 140 -12.55 -6.27 -10.02
CA PRO A 140 -12.08 -6.55 -11.37
C PRO A 140 -11.27 -7.85 -11.48
N ASP A 141 -10.58 -8.29 -10.43
CA ASP A 141 -9.83 -9.55 -10.41
C ASP A 141 -10.74 -10.79 -10.60
N TYR A 142 -12.03 -10.67 -10.28
CA TYR A 142 -12.97 -11.78 -10.49
C TYR A 142 -13.10 -12.18 -11.97
N GLN A 143 -12.87 -11.27 -12.91
CA GLN A 143 -12.88 -11.57 -14.33
C GLN A 143 -11.81 -12.60 -14.70
N ARG A 144 -10.71 -12.67 -14.00
CA ARG A 144 -9.64 -13.65 -14.20
C ARG A 144 -10.13 -15.08 -13.98
N TYR A 145 -11.12 -15.25 -13.12
CA TYR A 145 -11.71 -16.56 -12.82
C TYR A 145 -12.95 -16.88 -13.67
N SER A 146 -13.46 -15.92 -14.42
CA SER A 146 -14.67 -16.09 -15.25
C SER A 146 -14.52 -17.12 -16.36
N ALA A 147 -13.30 -17.34 -16.87
CA ALA A 147 -12.99 -18.41 -17.83
C ALA A 147 -13.25 -19.83 -17.28
N LEU A 148 -13.26 -19.98 -15.95
CA LEU A 148 -13.49 -21.25 -15.25
C LEU A 148 -14.93 -21.36 -14.70
N ARG A 149 -15.67 -20.23 -14.61
CA ARG A 149 -17.04 -20.15 -14.12
C ARG A 149 -17.85 -19.18 -14.96
N PRO A 150 -19.04 -19.58 -15.45
CA PRO A 150 -19.83 -18.78 -16.40
C PRO A 150 -20.41 -17.50 -15.80
N ASP A 151 -20.39 -17.32 -14.48
CA ASP A 151 -20.94 -16.14 -13.80
C ASP A 151 -19.94 -15.56 -12.79
N PRO A 152 -19.24 -14.44 -13.16
CA PRO A 152 -18.36 -13.73 -12.24
C PRO A 152 -19.08 -13.20 -10.99
N TYR A 153 -20.39 -12.90 -11.11
CA TYR A 153 -21.21 -12.41 -9.99
C TYR A 153 -21.53 -13.49 -8.96
N SER A 154 -21.28 -14.77 -9.29
CA SER A 154 -21.40 -15.88 -8.33
C SER A 154 -20.14 -16.06 -7.47
N MET A 155 -19.09 -15.28 -7.70
CA MET A 155 -17.89 -15.31 -6.87
C MET A 155 -18.22 -14.70 -5.51
N SER A 156 -18.08 -15.50 -4.48
CA SER A 156 -18.26 -15.02 -3.11
C SER A 156 -17.09 -14.09 -2.72
N GLY A 157 -17.38 -12.88 -2.27
CA GLY A 157 -16.39 -11.92 -1.78
C GLY A 157 -15.72 -12.32 -0.45
N HIS A 158 -15.62 -13.62 -0.16
CA HIS A 158 -15.09 -14.12 1.14
C HIS A 158 -13.67 -13.68 1.43
N PHE A 159 -12.81 -13.61 0.41
CA PHE A 159 -11.44 -13.12 0.61
C PHE A 159 -11.45 -11.64 1.00
N LEU A 160 -12.17 -10.80 0.27
CA LEU A 160 -12.29 -9.37 0.58
C LEU A 160 -12.98 -9.15 1.93
N GLN A 161 -14.04 -9.87 2.22
CA GLN A 161 -14.75 -9.83 3.50
C GLN A 161 -13.81 -10.18 4.67
N ARG A 162 -13.03 -11.26 4.53
CA ARG A 162 -12.06 -11.66 5.55
C ARG A 162 -10.98 -10.60 5.73
N THR A 163 -10.44 -10.08 4.63
CA THR A 163 -9.41 -9.05 4.65
C THR A 163 -9.94 -7.78 5.33
N ALA A 164 -11.10 -7.29 4.92
CA ALA A 164 -11.75 -6.12 5.54
C ALA A 164 -11.99 -6.31 7.04
N SER A 165 -12.47 -7.49 7.44
CA SER A 165 -12.71 -7.81 8.85
C SER A 165 -11.43 -7.82 9.68
N LEU A 166 -10.33 -8.34 9.15
CA LEU A 166 -9.02 -8.34 9.82
C LEU A 166 -8.47 -6.93 9.97
N LEU A 167 -8.56 -6.11 8.92
CA LEU A 167 -8.11 -4.71 8.96
C LEU A 167 -8.92 -3.89 9.96
N ALA A 168 -10.23 -4.01 9.95
CA ALA A 168 -11.11 -3.33 10.92
C ALA A 168 -10.88 -3.81 12.38
N SER A 169 -10.47 -5.07 12.58
CA SER A 169 -10.10 -5.57 13.90
C SER A 169 -8.77 -4.96 14.37
N ALA A 170 -7.77 -4.93 13.49
CA ALA A 170 -6.47 -4.34 13.80
C ALA A 170 -6.58 -2.85 14.15
N GLU A 171 -7.45 -2.09 13.46
CA GLU A 171 -7.73 -0.69 13.79
C GLU A 171 -8.31 -0.56 15.21
N ARG A 172 -9.32 -1.35 15.57
CA ARG A 172 -9.91 -1.35 16.92
C ARG A 172 -8.90 -1.69 18.00
N ASP A 173 -8.06 -2.69 17.76
CA ASP A 173 -7.02 -3.12 18.70
C ASP A 173 -5.96 -2.03 18.91
N SER A 174 -5.56 -1.33 17.85
CA SER A 174 -4.64 -0.21 17.90
C SER A 174 -5.22 0.96 18.70
N LEU A 175 -6.48 1.32 18.46
CA LEU A 175 -7.18 2.38 19.20
C LEU A 175 -7.31 2.03 20.69
N ALA A 176 -7.69 0.78 21.01
CA ALA A 176 -7.82 0.31 22.39
C ALA A 176 -6.48 0.31 23.15
N ALA A 177 -5.38 -0.02 22.46
CA ALA A 177 -4.04 -0.06 23.05
C ALA A 177 -3.38 1.32 23.15
N ASN A 178 -3.98 2.37 22.61
CA ASN A 178 -3.39 3.71 22.43
C ASN A 178 -1.98 3.65 21.81
N LYS A 179 -1.77 2.64 20.97
CA LYS A 179 -0.52 2.44 20.22
C LYS A 179 -0.78 2.80 18.77
N PRO A 180 -0.06 3.77 18.21
CA PRO A 180 -0.08 3.93 16.76
C PRO A 180 0.58 2.68 16.18
N TRP A 181 -0.22 1.82 15.54
CA TRP A 181 0.24 0.78 14.61
C TRP A 181 1.19 -0.30 15.15
N LEU A 182 0.76 -1.50 15.09
CA LEU A 182 1.58 -2.67 14.79
C LEU A 182 1.17 -3.22 13.45
#